data_4e4dc5d97fcfc802b93b7842d63a42e4
#
_entry.id   4e4dc5d97fcfc802b93b7842d63a42e4
#
_cell.length_a   1.000
_cell.length_b   1.000
_cell.length_c   1.000
_cell.angle_alpha   90.00
_cell.angle_beta   90.00
_cell.angle_gamma   90.00
#
_symmetry.space_group_name_H-M   'P 1'
#
loop_
_entity.id
_entity.type
_entity.pdbx_description
1 polymer ?
#
loop_
_entity_poly.entity_id
_entity_poly.type
_entity_poly.pdbx_seq_one_letter_code
_entity_poly.pdbx_strand_id
1 'polypeptide(L)'
;MPLQKNQLLTLRSERLSSDGSGVAHSPEGEAVFVPGTAPGDEAQVRIVKDCGRYAFGILDKLLTPSPDRIPVDCAVAGPCGGCSLRHMDYAAELRSKQESVADAFRRIGGLDVPVLDALPSPEVDRYRNKVQFPVGRDKNGAPCIGFYAGRTHRIVPCPDCKLQPGVLNDIGNALCSFFAAHGIQPYDEESGKGLVRHIFLRRGTHSGQIMVCLVCTRPKFPHSEELVAALREQFSDIASVLINVNAKKTNVILGEETVSLYGPGYIEDTLCGVPVQLGPLSFYQVNTLAAERLYGIAAEYAQLEPSDVLLDLYCGMGTIGLSMADRCRELIGVEIVPEAIDSAKANAARMGDAVAAKSRFFCADAGQAAARLAAEGLRPDVIMLDPPRKGCDETTLSAVVQMSPRRVVYVSCNPSTAARDAAWLEEHGYHAEKVQPVDLFPRTRHCEVVSCYTKTM
;
A
#
# COMPACT_ATOMS: atom_id res chain seq x y z
N MET A 1 -39.94 9.41 -1.54
CA MET A 1 -40.09 8.95 -0.13
C MET A 1 -38.75 8.47 0.37
N PRO A 2 -38.39 8.69 1.62
CA PRO A 2 -37.10 8.20 2.15
C PRO A 2 -36.98 6.68 1.98
N LEU A 3 -35.78 6.21 1.67
CA LEU A 3 -35.50 4.79 1.46
C LEU A 3 -35.64 4.01 2.77
N GLN A 4 -36.34 2.88 2.72
CA GLN A 4 -36.58 2.08 3.92
C GLN A 4 -35.55 0.94 4.03
N LYS A 5 -35.13 0.63 5.26
CA LYS A 5 -34.30 -0.54 5.53
C LYS A 5 -35.00 -1.83 5.07
N ASN A 6 -34.26 -2.71 4.39
CA ASN A 6 -34.72 -3.94 3.76
C ASN A 6 -35.59 -3.74 2.49
N GLN A 7 -35.81 -2.51 2.04
CA GLN A 7 -36.44 -2.26 0.74
C GLN A 7 -35.58 -2.87 -0.37
N LEU A 8 -36.24 -3.52 -1.34
CA LEU A 8 -35.60 -4.05 -2.54
C LEU A 8 -35.85 -3.08 -3.70
N LEU A 9 -34.77 -2.70 -4.38
CA LEU A 9 -34.79 -1.84 -5.56
C LEU A 9 -34.04 -2.52 -6.70
N THR A 10 -34.55 -2.37 -7.93
CA THR A 10 -33.75 -2.67 -9.12
C THR A 10 -32.98 -1.43 -9.51
N LEU A 11 -31.66 -1.49 -9.44
CA LEU A 11 -30.77 -0.36 -9.68
C LEU A 11 -29.70 -0.73 -10.71
N ARG A 12 -29.28 0.28 -11.49
CA ARG A 12 -28.14 0.16 -12.41
C ARG A 12 -26.94 0.90 -11.83
N SER A 13 -25.83 0.20 -11.69
CA SER A 13 -24.55 0.80 -11.27
C SER A 13 -23.96 1.62 -12.41
N GLU A 14 -23.64 2.88 -12.16
CA GLU A 14 -23.15 3.82 -13.19
C GLU A 14 -21.64 3.96 -13.17
N ARG A 15 -21.04 3.96 -11.99
CA ARG A 15 -19.60 4.15 -11.76
C ARG A 15 -19.17 3.54 -10.42
N LEU A 16 -17.88 3.56 -10.13
CA LEU A 16 -17.36 3.23 -8.80
C LEU A 16 -17.17 4.49 -7.96
N SER A 17 -17.40 4.34 -6.66
CA SER A 17 -16.99 5.31 -5.63
C SER A 17 -15.53 5.10 -5.23
N SER A 18 -14.95 6.06 -4.49
CA SER A 18 -13.58 5.98 -3.97
C SER A 18 -13.34 4.80 -3.02
N ASP A 19 -14.40 4.19 -2.47
CA ASP A 19 -14.29 2.97 -1.65
C ASP A 19 -14.47 1.67 -2.45
N GLY A 20 -14.63 1.76 -3.78
CA GLY A 20 -14.79 0.62 -4.69
C GLY A 20 -16.21 0.04 -4.70
N SER A 21 -17.19 0.70 -4.10
CA SER A 21 -18.60 0.35 -4.24
C SER A 21 -19.15 0.91 -5.54
N GLY A 22 -20.03 0.16 -6.22
CA GLY A 22 -20.80 0.73 -7.33
C GLY A 22 -21.75 1.82 -6.84
N VAL A 23 -21.89 2.88 -7.61
CA VAL A 23 -22.81 3.99 -7.37
C VAL A 23 -23.97 3.85 -8.33
N ALA A 24 -25.16 3.74 -7.78
CA ALA A 24 -26.43 3.76 -8.50
C ALA A 24 -27.31 4.88 -7.94
N HIS A 25 -28.42 5.20 -8.62
CA HIS A 25 -29.39 6.17 -8.11
C HIS A 25 -30.76 5.51 -7.92
N SER A 26 -31.42 5.87 -6.81
CA SER A 26 -32.82 5.52 -6.59
C SER A 26 -33.74 6.20 -7.62
N PRO A 27 -34.99 5.78 -7.78
CA PRO A 27 -35.97 6.48 -8.64
C PRO A 27 -36.16 7.95 -8.27
N GLU A 28 -35.92 8.31 -7.01
CA GLU A 28 -35.98 9.69 -6.48
C GLU A 28 -34.66 10.46 -6.63
N GLY A 29 -33.60 9.83 -7.18
CA GLY A 29 -32.32 10.47 -7.44
C GLY A 29 -31.29 10.38 -6.31
N GLU A 30 -31.58 9.67 -5.22
CA GLU A 30 -30.63 9.47 -4.12
C GLU A 30 -29.54 8.49 -4.52
N ALA A 31 -28.27 8.81 -4.23
CA ALA A 31 -27.14 7.92 -4.50
C ALA A 31 -27.19 6.68 -3.59
N VAL A 32 -27.03 5.48 -4.16
CA VAL A 32 -26.98 4.20 -3.44
C VAL A 32 -25.63 3.55 -3.70
N PHE A 33 -24.87 3.31 -2.63
CA PHE A 33 -23.56 2.66 -2.69
C PHE A 33 -23.72 1.14 -2.49
N VAL A 34 -23.29 0.35 -3.47
CA VAL A 34 -23.49 -1.10 -3.50
C VAL A 34 -22.15 -1.82 -3.72
N PRO A 35 -21.52 -2.36 -2.66
CA PRO A 35 -20.28 -3.15 -2.80
C PRO A 35 -20.47 -4.36 -3.71
N GLY A 36 -19.44 -4.68 -4.53
CA GLY A 36 -19.44 -5.86 -5.39
C GLY A 36 -20.24 -5.71 -6.69
N THR A 37 -20.72 -4.51 -7.03
CA THR A 37 -21.26 -4.19 -8.35
C THR A 37 -20.22 -3.50 -9.22
N ALA A 38 -20.26 -3.78 -10.52
CA ALA A 38 -19.46 -3.14 -11.56
C ALA A 38 -20.31 -2.09 -12.30
N PRO A 39 -19.70 -1.03 -12.87
CA PRO A 39 -20.42 -0.12 -13.76
C PRO A 39 -21.12 -0.87 -14.89
N GLY A 40 -22.40 -0.57 -15.11
CA GLY A 40 -23.24 -1.28 -16.08
C GLY A 40 -24.05 -2.46 -15.53
N ASP A 41 -23.77 -2.95 -14.31
CA ASP A 41 -24.60 -3.98 -13.68
C ASP A 41 -26.03 -3.47 -13.43
N GLU A 42 -27.01 -4.27 -13.80
CA GLU A 42 -28.39 -4.14 -13.31
C GLU A 42 -28.61 -5.18 -12.21
N ALA A 43 -29.02 -4.73 -11.03
CA ALA A 43 -29.06 -5.59 -9.85
C ALA A 43 -30.28 -5.30 -8.97
N GLN A 44 -30.79 -6.33 -8.32
CA GLN A 44 -31.66 -6.17 -7.17
C GLN A 44 -30.80 -5.87 -5.95
N VAL A 45 -31.05 -4.72 -5.35
CA VAL A 45 -30.28 -4.16 -4.23
C VAL A 45 -31.18 -4.07 -3.01
N ARG A 46 -30.71 -4.56 -1.88
CA ARG A 46 -31.38 -4.45 -0.59
C ARG A 46 -30.78 -3.27 0.18
N ILE A 47 -31.60 -2.27 0.49
CA ILE A 47 -31.17 -1.12 1.29
C ILE A 47 -30.88 -1.57 2.72
N VAL A 48 -29.68 -1.26 3.21
CA VAL A 48 -29.24 -1.58 4.60
C VAL A 48 -29.24 -0.37 5.50
N LYS A 49 -28.97 0.83 4.93
CA LYS A 49 -28.96 2.08 5.68
C LYS A 49 -29.28 3.25 4.77
N ASP A 50 -30.24 4.06 5.16
CA ASP A 50 -30.51 5.37 4.62
C ASP A 50 -29.77 6.43 5.46
N CYS A 51 -29.10 7.38 4.79
CA CYS A 51 -28.39 8.53 5.39
C CYS A 51 -28.98 9.87 4.93
N GLY A 52 -30.14 9.90 4.34
CA GLY A 52 -30.90 11.06 3.88
C GLY A 52 -30.48 11.58 2.51
N ARG A 53 -29.20 11.85 2.27
CA ARG A 53 -28.66 12.29 0.97
C ARG A 53 -28.11 11.14 0.12
N TYR A 54 -27.90 10.02 0.74
CA TYR A 54 -27.39 8.79 0.10
C TYR A 54 -27.73 7.58 0.97
N ALA A 55 -27.68 6.41 0.37
CA ALA A 55 -27.95 5.15 1.06
C ALA A 55 -26.86 4.11 0.79
N PHE A 56 -26.79 3.10 1.65
CA PHE A 56 -25.99 1.90 1.44
C PHE A 56 -26.91 0.72 1.15
N GLY A 57 -26.57 -0.03 0.11
CA GLY A 57 -27.21 -1.27 -0.28
C GLY A 57 -26.26 -2.45 -0.28
N ILE A 58 -26.82 -3.65 -0.28
CA ILE A 58 -26.10 -4.88 -0.58
C ILE A 58 -26.67 -5.49 -1.84
N LEU A 59 -25.80 -6.09 -2.66
CA LEU A 59 -26.20 -6.86 -3.83
C LEU A 59 -26.99 -8.09 -3.37
N ASP A 60 -28.31 -8.11 -3.67
CA ASP A 60 -29.17 -9.25 -3.36
C ASP A 60 -29.16 -10.25 -4.51
N LYS A 61 -29.35 -9.75 -5.75
CA LYS A 61 -29.29 -10.55 -6.96
C LYS A 61 -28.81 -9.73 -8.15
N LEU A 62 -27.88 -10.27 -8.92
CA LEU A 62 -27.44 -9.71 -10.20
C LEU A 62 -28.49 -10.11 -11.25
N LEU A 63 -29.10 -9.13 -11.94
CA LEU A 63 -30.13 -9.34 -12.97
C LEU A 63 -29.50 -9.39 -14.35
N THR A 64 -28.75 -8.33 -14.71
CA THR A 64 -28.01 -8.22 -15.96
C THR A 64 -26.58 -7.87 -15.63
N PRO A 65 -25.60 -8.78 -15.86
CA PRO A 65 -24.21 -8.48 -15.61
C PRO A 65 -23.65 -7.44 -16.59
N SER A 66 -22.81 -6.56 -16.09
CA SER A 66 -21.98 -5.69 -16.92
C SER A 66 -21.07 -6.50 -17.85
N PRO A 67 -20.80 -6.03 -19.09
CA PRO A 67 -19.79 -6.64 -19.95
C PRO A 67 -18.37 -6.60 -19.35
N ASP A 68 -18.12 -5.72 -18.40
CA ASP A 68 -16.86 -5.59 -17.67
C ASP A 68 -16.71 -6.61 -16.52
N ARG A 69 -17.71 -7.48 -16.28
CA ARG A 69 -17.60 -8.54 -15.28
C ARG A 69 -16.81 -9.73 -15.80
N ILE A 70 -16.04 -10.31 -14.88
CA ILE A 70 -15.37 -11.61 -15.06
C ILE A 70 -15.78 -12.58 -13.95
N PRO A 71 -15.68 -13.89 -14.19
CA PRO A 71 -15.84 -14.89 -13.13
C PRO A 71 -14.82 -14.66 -12.00
N VAL A 72 -15.30 -14.71 -10.75
CA VAL A 72 -14.43 -14.59 -9.59
C VAL A 72 -13.71 -15.90 -9.33
N ASP A 73 -12.39 -15.90 -9.41
CA ASP A 73 -11.51 -17.07 -9.29
C ASP A 73 -10.97 -17.29 -7.86
N CYS A 74 -11.50 -16.58 -6.87
CA CYS A 74 -11.15 -16.69 -5.46
C CYS A 74 -12.37 -17.18 -4.65
N ALA A 75 -12.25 -18.36 -4.07
CA ALA A 75 -13.36 -18.98 -3.31
C ALA A 75 -13.81 -18.17 -2.07
N VAL A 76 -12.97 -17.27 -1.57
CA VAL A 76 -13.23 -16.47 -0.37
C VAL A 76 -13.42 -14.97 -0.67
N ALA A 77 -13.55 -14.58 -1.92
CA ALA A 77 -13.67 -13.17 -2.31
C ALA A 77 -14.86 -12.44 -1.65
N GLY A 78 -15.99 -13.12 -1.43
CA GLY A 78 -17.15 -12.52 -0.77
C GLY A 78 -16.92 -12.22 0.71
N PRO A 79 -16.53 -13.21 1.53
CA PRO A 79 -16.31 -13.02 2.97
C PRO A 79 -14.97 -12.33 3.30
N CYS A 80 -13.93 -12.44 2.47
CA CYS A 80 -12.66 -11.77 2.63
C CYS A 80 -12.73 -10.33 2.13
N GLY A 81 -12.35 -9.35 2.94
CA GLY A 81 -12.35 -7.93 2.57
C GLY A 81 -11.13 -7.46 1.76
N GLY A 82 -10.27 -8.37 1.28
CA GLY A 82 -8.98 -7.99 0.68
C GLY A 82 -9.05 -7.45 -0.75
N CYS A 83 -9.96 -7.98 -1.59
CA CYS A 83 -10.10 -7.61 -3.00
C CYS A 83 -11.49 -7.03 -3.25
N SER A 84 -11.55 -5.72 -3.53
CA SER A 84 -12.83 -5.03 -3.82
C SER A 84 -13.26 -5.11 -5.29
N LEU A 85 -12.32 -5.33 -6.23
CA LEU A 85 -12.56 -5.26 -7.67
C LEU A 85 -12.28 -6.58 -8.43
N ARG A 86 -12.15 -7.72 -7.74
CA ARG A 86 -11.80 -9.00 -8.37
C ARG A 86 -12.88 -9.56 -9.30
N HIS A 87 -14.07 -8.99 -9.27
CA HIS A 87 -15.19 -9.33 -10.15
C HIS A 87 -15.20 -8.55 -11.47
N MET A 88 -14.22 -7.67 -11.69
CA MET A 88 -14.10 -6.81 -12.87
C MET A 88 -12.93 -7.23 -13.75
N ASP A 89 -13.09 -7.05 -15.07
CA ASP A 89 -11.98 -7.09 -16.01
C ASP A 89 -10.93 -6.03 -15.65
N TYR A 90 -9.65 -6.36 -15.88
CA TYR A 90 -8.57 -5.51 -15.42
C TYR A 90 -8.50 -4.17 -16.19
N ALA A 91 -8.85 -4.16 -17.49
CA ALA A 91 -8.91 -2.92 -18.24
C ALA A 91 -10.03 -2.00 -17.73
N ALA A 92 -11.18 -2.57 -17.33
CA ALA A 92 -12.25 -1.81 -16.71
C ALA A 92 -11.89 -1.29 -15.31
N GLU A 93 -11.15 -2.09 -14.54
CA GLU A 93 -10.58 -1.65 -13.26
C GLU A 93 -9.68 -0.42 -13.43
N LEU A 94 -8.77 -0.43 -14.42
CA LEU A 94 -7.88 0.69 -14.73
C LEU A 94 -8.65 1.95 -15.15
N ARG A 95 -9.66 1.81 -16.03
CA ARG A 95 -10.54 2.95 -16.40
C ARG A 95 -11.21 3.57 -15.17
N SER A 96 -11.77 2.74 -14.30
CA SER A 96 -12.43 3.22 -13.07
C SER A 96 -11.47 3.92 -12.11
N LYS A 97 -10.21 3.46 -12.02
CA LYS A 97 -9.15 4.12 -11.23
C LYS A 97 -8.78 5.47 -11.82
N GLN A 98 -8.58 5.55 -13.13
CA GLN A 98 -8.32 6.80 -13.84
C GLN A 98 -9.46 7.82 -13.64
N GLU A 99 -10.71 7.39 -13.85
CA GLU A 99 -11.89 8.24 -13.64
C GLU A 99 -11.97 8.76 -12.20
N SER A 100 -11.67 7.90 -11.21
CA SER A 100 -11.65 8.30 -9.80
C SER A 100 -10.58 9.36 -9.51
N VAL A 101 -9.40 9.25 -10.15
CA VAL A 101 -8.34 10.27 -10.03
C VAL A 101 -8.77 11.57 -10.71
N ALA A 102 -9.30 11.51 -11.94
CA ALA A 102 -9.80 12.69 -12.65
C ALA A 102 -10.92 13.41 -11.90
N ASP A 103 -11.85 12.65 -11.32
CA ASP A 103 -12.92 13.19 -10.47
C ASP A 103 -12.37 13.88 -9.22
N ALA A 104 -11.31 13.35 -8.59
CA ALA A 104 -10.68 13.96 -7.42
C ALA A 104 -10.06 15.31 -7.79
N PHE A 105 -9.26 15.38 -8.84
CA PHE A 105 -8.61 16.62 -9.25
C PHE A 105 -9.63 17.68 -9.69
N ARG A 106 -10.65 17.30 -10.45
CA ARG A 106 -11.70 18.22 -10.90
C ARG A 106 -12.61 18.70 -9.76
N ARG A 107 -13.10 17.79 -8.87
CA ARG A 107 -14.13 18.13 -7.88
C ARG A 107 -13.58 18.61 -6.56
N ILE A 108 -12.42 18.09 -6.12
CA ILE A 108 -11.79 18.48 -4.86
C ILE A 108 -10.74 19.56 -5.12
N GLY A 109 -9.89 19.35 -6.13
CA GLY A 109 -8.87 20.33 -6.51
C GLY A 109 -9.42 21.53 -7.28
N GLY A 110 -10.58 21.42 -7.94
CA GLY A 110 -11.08 22.46 -8.84
C GLY A 110 -10.19 22.67 -10.08
N LEU A 111 -9.36 21.67 -10.41
CA LEU A 111 -8.33 21.77 -11.45
C LEU A 111 -8.74 20.99 -12.72
N ASP A 112 -8.54 21.63 -13.86
CA ASP A 112 -8.66 20.99 -15.18
C ASP A 112 -7.27 20.60 -15.69
N VAL A 113 -6.67 19.64 -14.99
CA VAL A 113 -5.34 19.11 -15.33
C VAL A 113 -5.46 17.81 -16.12
N PRO A 114 -4.60 17.58 -17.12
CA PRO A 114 -4.56 16.31 -17.86
C PRO A 114 -4.30 15.11 -16.93
N VAL A 115 -5.28 14.22 -16.80
CA VAL A 115 -5.12 12.93 -16.13
C VAL A 115 -4.91 11.86 -17.20
N LEU A 116 -3.72 11.29 -17.22
CA LEU A 116 -3.32 10.30 -18.20
C LEU A 116 -3.99 8.93 -17.94
N ASP A 117 -3.92 8.04 -18.92
CA ASP A 117 -4.41 6.66 -18.74
C ASP A 117 -3.69 5.98 -17.59
N ALA A 118 -4.43 5.22 -16.76
CA ALA A 118 -3.84 4.53 -15.64
C ALA A 118 -2.83 3.47 -16.12
N LEU A 119 -1.58 3.58 -15.64
CA LEU A 119 -0.55 2.60 -15.92
C LEU A 119 -0.84 1.27 -15.22
N PRO A 120 -0.89 0.17 -15.96
CA PRO A 120 -1.14 -1.14 -15.37
C PRO A 120 0.02 -1.63 -14.52
N SER A 121 -0.28 -2.43 -13.51
CA SER A 121 0.73 -3.24 -12.83
C SER A 121 1.33 -4.28 -13.80
N PRO A 122 2.63 -4.58 -13.73
CA PRO A 122 3.23 -5.67 -14.50
C PRO A 122 2.58 -7.04 -14.19
N GLU A 123 2.17 -7.21 -12.95
CA GLU A 123 1.47 -8.42 -12.47
C GLU A 123 0.16 -8.01 -11.80
N VAL A 124 -0.94 -8.69 -12.17
CA VAL A 124 -2.28 -8.44 -11.61
C VAL A 124 -2.54 -9.32 -10.40
N ASP A 125 -1.93 -10.48 -10.37
CA ASP A 125 -1.96 -11.47 -9.29
C ASP A 125 -0.54 -11.79 -8.84
N ARG A 126 -0.39 -12.36 -7.64
CA ARG A 126 0.89 -12.81 -7.07
C ARG A 126 1.94 -11.71 -6.85
N TYR A 127 1.56 -10.44 -6.94
CA TYR A 127 2.45 -9.28 -6.89
C TYR A 127 2.90 -8.86 -5.48
N ARG A 128 2.15 -9.25 -4.43
CA ARG A 128 2.45 -8.78 -3.07
C ARG A 128 3.63 -9.51 -2.46
N ASN A 129 4.72 -8.80 -2.29
CA ASN A 129 5.94 -9.31 -1.68
C ASN A 129 5.87 -9.49 -0.15
N LYS A 130 4.79 -9.06 0.49
CA LYS A 130 4.58 -9.11 1.94
C LYS A 130 3.17 -9.54 2.29
N VAL A 131 3.04 -10.44 3.26
CA VAL A 131 1.76 -10.84 3.84
C VAL A 131 1.84 -10.96 5.36
N GLN A 132 0.73 -10.69 6.02
CA GLN A 132 0.53 -10.83 7.46
C GLN A 132 -0.72 -11.69 7.65
N PHE A 133 -0.53 -13.01 7.73
CA PHE A 133 -1.64 -13.92 7.96
C PHE A 133 -2.00 -13.96 9.45
N PRO A 134 -3.21 -13.55 9.88
CA PRO A 134 -3.70 -13.99 11.17
C PRO A 134 -3.81 -15.51 11.20
N VAL A 135 -3.40 -16.11 12.30
CA VAL A 135 -3.49 -17.57 12.50
C VAL A 135 -4.72 -17.86 13.34
N GLY A 136 -5.62 -18.63 12.78
CA GLY A 136 -6.86 -19.02 13.43
C GLY A 136 -7.07 -20.52 13.43
N ARG A 137 -8.33 -20.92 13.56
CA ARG A 137 -8.75 -22.31 13.47
C ARG A 137 -9.76 -22.47 12.34
N ASP A 138 -9.65 -23.53 11.60
CA ASP A 138 -10.64 -23.94 10.64
C ASP A 138 -11.91 -24.51 11.33
N LYS A 139 -12.88 -24.96 10.55
CA LYS A 139 -14.12 -25.60 11.03
C LYS A 139 -13.91 -26.89 11.84
N ASN A 140 -12.74 -27.51 11.69
CA ASN A 140 -12.36 -28.74 12.40
C ASN A 140 -11.49 -28.46 13.63
N GLY A 141 -11.22 -27.19 13.92
CA GLY A 141 -10.38 -26.74 15.02
C GLY A 141 -8.86 -26.77 14.75
N ALA A 142 -8.44 -27.13 13.54
CA ALA A 142 -7.03 -27.14 13.16
C ALA A 142 -6.50 -25.72 12.88
N PRO A 143 -5.21 -25.43 13.17
CA PRO A 143 -4.59 -24.16 12.81
C PRO A 143 -4.70 -23.89 11.30
N CYS A 144 -5.05 -22.66 10.95
CA CYS A 144 -5.13 -22.23 9.56
C CYS A 144 -4.70 -20.77 9.38
N ILE A 145 -4.15 -20.47 8.20
CA ILE A 145 -3.96 -19.09 7.75
C ILE A 145 -5.22 -18.53 7.09
N GLY A 146 -5.40 -17.21 7.14
CA GLY A 146 -6.51 -16.58 6.47
C GLY A 146 -6.44 -15.06 6.52
N PHE A 147 -7.59 -14.42 6.41
CA PHE A 147 -7.75 -12.98 6.55
C PHE A 147 -9.00 -12.66 7.36
N TYR A 148 -9.05 -11.49 7.96
CA TYR A 148 -10.24 -11.06 8.68
C TYR A 148 -11.38 -10.77 7.71
N ALA A 149 -12.57 -11.26 8.04
CA ALA A 149 -13.80 -10.83 7.38
C ALA A 149 -14.02 -9.34 7.63
N GLY A 150 -14.51 -8.64 6.63
CA GLY A 150 -14.66 -7.20 6.66
C GLY A 150 -15.34 -6.69 7.95
N ARG A 151 -14.71 -5.74 8.64
CA ARG A 151 -15.16 -5.11 9.90
C ARG A 151 -15.31 -6.08 11.08
N THR A 152 -14.62 -7.19 11.07
CA THR A 152 -14.64 -8.18 12.17
C THR A 152 -13.24 -8.75 12.40
N HIS A 153 -13.05 -9.46 13.54
CA HIS A 153 -11.85 -10.26 13.82
C HIS A 153 -12.04 -11.75 13.48
N ARG A 154 -13.14 -12.11 12.80
CA ARG A 154 -13.38 -13.48 12.35
C ARG A 154 -12.45 -13.81 11.18
N ILE A 155 -11.61 -14.80 11.34
CA ILE A 155 -10.69 -15.26 10.29
C ILE A 155 -11.46 -16.09 9.27
N VAL A 156 -11.29 -15.74 8.00
CA VAL A 156 -11.73 -16.49 6.83
C VAL A 156 -10.55 -17.32 6.36
N PRO A 157 -10.56 -18.65 6.51
CA PRO A 157 -9.46 -19.49 6.04
C PRO A 157 -9.20 -19.28 4.54
N CYS A 158 -7.94 -19.03 4.20
CA CYS A 158 -7.53 -18.76 2.82
C CYS A 158 -6.17 -19.40 2.56
N PRO A 159 -6.12 -20.68 2.17
CA PRO A 159 -4.86 -21.40 1.96
C PRO A 159 -4.13 -20.97 0.69
N ASP A 160 -4.81 -20.37 -0.28
CA ASP A 160 -4.21 -19.86 -1.53
C ASP A 160 -4.76 -18.49 -1.87
N CYS A 161 -4.18 -17.45 -1.29
CA CYS A 161 -4.50 -16.08 -1.67
C CYS A 161 -3.80 -15.72 -2.98
N LYS A 162 -4.56 -15.21 -3.94
CA LYS A 162 -4.06 -14.87 -5.28
C LYS A 162 -3.18 -13.61 -5.31
N LEU A 163 -3.14 -12.81 -4.24
CA LEU A 163 -2.37 -11.56 -4.23
C LEU A 163 -0.88 -11.76 -3.98
N GLN A 164 -0.48 -12.74 -3.17
CA GLN A 164 0.92 -13.02 -2.90
C GLN A 164 1.45 -14.24 -3.66
N PRO A 165 2.76 -14.33 -3.90
CA PRO A 165 3.43 -15.50 -4.48
C PRO A 165 3.00 -16.80 -3.80
N GLY A 166 2.83 -17.86 -4.58
CA GLY A 166 2.37 -19.18 -4.08
C GLY A 166 3.22 -19.68 -2.92
N VAL A 167 4.54 -19.54 -3.01
CA VAL A 167 5.47 -19.95 -1.96
C VAL A 167 5.17 -19.37 -0.59
N LEU A 168 4.64 -18.14 -0.51
CA LEU A 168 4.25 -17.55 0.78
C LEU A 168 3.00 -18.21 1.36
N ASN A 169 2.05 -18.63 0.51
CA ASN A 169 0.91 -19.43 0.95
C ASN A 169 1.38 -20.83 1.43
N ASP A 170 2.29 -21.45 0.68
CA ASP A 170 2.83 -22.78 0.99
C ASP A 170 3.55 -22.77 2.34
N ILE A 171 4.40 -21.77 2.60
CA ILE A 171 5.06 -21.58 3.90
C ILE A 171 4.03 -21.40 5.03
N GLY A 172 3.00 -20.56 4.81
CA GLY A 172 1.94 -20.35 5.80
C GLY A 172 1.19 -21.65 6.13
N ASN A 173 0.88 -22.48 5.13
CA ASN A 173 0.22 -23.77 5.30
C ASN A 173 1.15 -24.79 6.00
N ALA A 174 2.44 -24.85 5.62
CA ALA A 174 3.43 -25.71 6.26
C ALA A 174 3.60 -25.38 7.75
N LEU A 175 3.63 -24.07 8.10
CA LEU A 175 3.66 -23.62 9.49
C LEU A 175 2.41 -24.03 10.26
N CYS A 176 1.22 -23.93 9.67
CA CYS A 176 -0.01 -24.41 10.31
C CYS A 176 0.00 -25.92 10.54
N SER A 177 0.53 -26.68 9.59
CA SER A 177 0.71 -28.13 9.73
C SER A 177 1.69 -28.46 10.86
N PHE A 178 2.82 -27.75 10.95
CA PHE A 178 3.78 -27.87 12.03
C PHE A 178 3.13 -27.54 13.41
N PHE A 179 2.35 -26.46 13.47
CA PHE A 179 1.64 -26.09 14.72
C PHE A 179 0.67 -27.18 15.16
N ALA A 180 -0.06 -27.80 14.24
CA ALA A 180 -0.95 -28.90 14.53
C ALA A 180 -0.21 -30.13 15.07
N ALA A 181 0.90 -30.53 14.42
CA ALA A 181 1.70 -31.69 14.79
C ALA A 181 2.33 -31.55 16.19
N HIS A 182 2.73 -30.33 16.58
CA HIS A 182 3.40 -30.06 17.85
C HIS A 182 2.48 -29.44 18.93
N GLY A 183 1.17 -29.40 18.70
CA GLY A 183 0.20 -28.86 19.65
C GLY A 183 0.34 -27.36 19.95
N ILE A 184 0.99 -26.60 19.04
CA ILE A 184 1.18 -25.15 19.17
C ILE A 184 -0.14 -24.44 18.85
N GLN A 185 -0.64 -23.66 19.81
CA GLN A 185 -1.97 -23.10 19.74
C GLN A 185 -1.96 -21.70 19.10
N PRO A 186 -2.82 -21.44 18.09
CA PRO A 186 -3.16 -20.08 17.69
C PRO A 186 -3.65 -19.24 18.85
N TYR A 187 -3.28 -17.95 18.86
CA TYR A 187 -3.75 -17.02 19.87
C TYR A 187 -5.24 -16.71 19.67
N ASP A 188 -5.99 -16.82 20.73
CA ASP A 188 -7.40 -16.46 20.76
C ASP A 188 -7.58 -15.12 21.47
N GLU A 189 -8.14 -14.13 20.76
CA GLU A 189 -8.26 -12.75 21.24
C GLU A 189 -9.27 -12.60 22.39
N GLU A 190 -10.28 -13.46 22.46
CA GLU A 190 -11.31 -13.42 23.51
C GLU A 190 -10.77 -13.95 24.83
N SER A 191 -10.20 -15.15 24.82
CA SER A 191 -9.65 -15.80 26.01
C SER A 191 -8.25 -15.29 26.40
N GLY A 192 -7.52 -14.65 25.47
CA GLY A 192 -6.13 -14.25 25.66
C GLY A 192 -5.15 -15.42 25.72
N LYS A 193 -5.53 -16.62 25.28
CA LYS A 193 -4.72 -17.85 25.32
C LYS A 193 -4.15 -18.18 23.95
N GLY A 194 -3.05 -18.93 23.95
CA GLY A 194 -2.35 -19.33 22.72
C GLY A 194 -1.01 -18.61 22.54
N LEU A 195 -0.26 -19.02 21.55
CA LEU A 195 1.10 -18.52 21.30
C LEU A 195 1.20 -17.68 20.04
N VAL A 196 0.74 -18.21 18.89
CA VAL A 196 0.97 -17.60 17.59
C VAL A 196 -0.22 -16.73 17.19
N ARG A 197 0.03 -15.43 16.97
CA ARG A 197 -0.97 -14.47 16.54
C ARG A 197 -1.01 -14.34 15.02
N HIS A 198 0.16 -14.12 14.43
CA HIS A 198 0.28 -13.92 12.98
C HIS A 198 1.53 -14.64 12.45
N ILE A 199 1.47 -14.97 11.17
CA ILE A 199 2.62 -15.35 10.35
C ILE A 199 2.88 -14.17 9.43
N PHE A 200 3.98 -13.46 9.65
CA PHE A 200 4.47 -12.40 8.76
C PHE A 200 5.50 -13.00 7.81
N LEU A 201 5.25 -12.89 6.52
CA LEU A 201 6.15 -13.33 5.48
C LEU A 201 6.51 -12.17 4.56
N ARG A 202 7.78 -12.11 4.15
CA ARG A 202 8.28 -11.15 3.18
C ARG A 202 9.20 -11.86 2.21
N ARG A 203 9.06 -11.55 0.91
CA ARG A 203 9.91 -12.07 -0.15
C ARG A 203 10.54 -10.90 -0.90
N GLY A 204 11.86 -10.93 -1.11
CA GLY A 204 12.52 -10.05 -2.07
C GLY A 204 12.08 -10.42 -3.49
N THR A 205 11.64 -9.43 -4.25
CA THR A 205 11.14 -9.68 -5.61
C THR A 205 12.28 -10.04 -6.56
N HIS A 206 13.39 -9.32 -6.48
CA HIS A 206 14.57 -9.55 -7.32
C HIS A 206 15.51 -10.60 -6.71
N SER A 207 15.71 -10.60 -5.40
CA SER A 207 16.61 -11.55 -4.73
C SER A 207 16.02 -12.95 -4.56
N GLY A 208 14.69 -13.05 -4.47
CA GLY A 208 13.99 -14.29 -4.11
C GLY A 208 14.06 -14.63 -2.62
N GLN A 209 14.90 -13.98 -1.82
CA GLN A 209 15.07 -14.26 -0.40
C GLN A 209 13.76 -14.14 0.38
N ILE A 210 13.53 -15.05 1.33
CA ILE A 210 12.30 -15.06 2.13
C ILE A 210 12.62 -14.89 3.61
N MET A 211 11.87 -13.99 4.25
CA MET A 211 11.80 -13.85 5.71
C MET A 211 10.53 -14.51 6.23
N VAL A 212 10.67 -15.33 7.23
CA VAL A 212 9.58 -15.89 8.04
C VAL A 212 9.64 -15.25 9.43
N CYS A 213 8.60 -14.54 9.83
CA CYS A 213 8.51 -13.95 11.16
C CYS A 213 7.21 -14.36 11.84
N LEU A 214 7.31 -15.13 12.92
CA LEU A 214 6.16 -15.55 13.71
C LEU A 214 5.88 -14.49 14.77
N VAL A 215 4.69 -13.90 14.74
CA VAL A 215 4.25 -12.96 15.77
C VAL A 215 3.65 -13.74 16.93
N CYS A 216 4.33 -13.74 18.06
CA CYS A 216 4.02 -14.57 19.21
C CYS A 216 3.74 -13.74 20.46
N THR A 217 3.03 -14.32 21.43
CA THR A 217 2.76 -13.69 22.72
C THR A 217 3.96 -13.67 23.68
N ARG A 218 5.03 -14.43 23.36
CA ARG A 218 6.26 -14.54 24.14
C ARG A 218 7.44 -14.95 23.26
N PRO A 219 8.71 -14.65 23.65
CA PRO A 219 9.89 -14.91 22.82
C PRO A 219 10.26 -16.40 22.70
N LYS A 220 9.93 -17.20 23.72
CA LYS A 220 10.26 -18.64 23.72
C LYS A 220 9.27 -19.41 22.86
N PHE A 221 9.77 -19.97 21.74
CA PHE A 221 8.99 -20.80 20.83
C PHE A 221 9.38 -22.28 21.01
N PRO A 222 8.40 -23.18 21.26
CA PRO A 222 8.70 -24.60 21.41
C PRO A 222 9.11 -25.20 20.06
N HIS A 223 10.02 -26.19 20.07
CA HIS A 223 10.53 -26.87 18.87
C HIS A 223 11.13 -25.92 17.81
N SER A 224 11.76 -24.81 18.24
CA SER A 224 12.28 -23.78 17.32
C SER A 224 13.36 -24.32 16.37
N GLU A 225 14.26 -25.19 16.84
CA GLU A 225 15.31 -25.79 16.01
C GLU A 225 14.73 -26.74 14.95
N GLU A 226 13.76 -27.55 15.34
CA GLU A 226 13.04 -28.47 14.45
C GLU A 226 12.22 -27.69 13.40
N LEU A 227 11.56 -26.61 13.81
CA LEU A 227 10.86 -25.70 12.91
C LEU A 227 11.79 -25.11 11.86
N VAL A 228 12.93 -24.56 12.27
CA VAL A 228 13.93 -23.99 11.36
C VAL A 228 14.46 -25.04 10.39
N ALA A 229 14.77 -26.24 10.87
CA ALA A 229 15.25 -27.34 10.04
C ALA A 229 14.21 -27.73 8.99
N ALA A 230 12.96 -27.95 9.38
CA ALA A 230 11.87 -28.33 8.49
C ALA A 230 11.58 -27.26 7.43
N LEU A 231 11.57 -25.97 7.83
CA LEU A 231 11.36 -24.87 6.90
C LEU A 231 12.47 -24.76 5.86
N ARG A 232 13.73 -24.91 6.27
CA ARG A 232 14.89 -24.80 5.36
C ARG A 232 15.04 -26.01 4.44
N GLU A 233 14.63 -27.18 4.88
CA GLU A 233 14.59 -28.39 4.04
C GLU A 233 13.55 -28.25 2.92
N GLN A 234 12.38 -27.66 3.24
CA GLN A 234 11.28 -27.54 2.28
C GLN A 234 11.38 -26.30 1.39
N PHE A 235 11.98 -25.20 1.89
CA PHE A 235 12.03 -23.89 1.23
C PHE A 235 13.46 -23.32 1.28
N SER A 236 14.24 -23.56 0.22
CA SER A 236 15.66 -23.17 0.13
C SER A 236 15.89 -21.66 0.19
N ASP A 237 14.90 -20.85 -0.22
CA ASP A 237 15.01 -19.39 -0.33
C ASP A 237 14.84 -18.68 1.03
N ILE A 238 14.57 -19.40 2.12
CA ILE A 238 14.43 -18.79 3.45
C ILE A 238 15.79 -18.33 3.95
N ALA A 239 15.95 -17.00 4.00
CA ALA A 239 17.16 -16.31 4.48
C ALA A 239 17.09 -15.97 5.98
N SER A 240 15.91 -15.76 6.54
CA SER A 240 15.72 -15.43 7.97
C SER A 240 14.46 -16.03 8.55
N VAL A 241 14.55 -16.54 9.79
CA VAL A 241 13.42 -17.01 10.60
C VAL A 241 13.45 -16.29 11.94
N LEU A 242 12.37 -15.60 12.31
CA LEU A 242 12.28 -14.69 13.43
C LEU A 242 11.05 -14.97 14.30
N ILE A 243 11.15 -14.61 15.58
CA ILE A 243 10.02 -14.42 16.48
C ILE A 243 9.90 -12.93 16.76
N ASN A 244 8.75 -12.34 16.46
CA ASN A 244 8.41 -11.00 16.92
C ASN A 244 7.43 -11.13 18.11
N VAL A 245 7.74 -10.43 19.20
CA VAL A 245 6.98 -10.55 20.46
C VAL A 245 5.93 -9.46 20.56
N ASN A 246 4.66 -9.85 20.54
CA ASN A 246 3.54 -8.95 20.77
C ASN A 246 2.54 -9.57 21.75
N ALA A 247 2.72 -9.28 23.04
CA ALA A 247 1.82 -9.72 24.13
C ALA A 247 0.67 -8.72 24.38
N LYS A 248 0.69 -7.52 23.74
CA LYS A 248 -0.30 -6.45 24.01
C LYS A 248 -1.64 -6.78 23.32
N LYS A 249 -2.75 -6.46 23.98
CA LYS A 249 -4.09 -6.47 23.36
C LYS A 249 -4.23 -5.19 22.49
N THR A 250 -3.84 -5.29 21.24
CA THR A 250 -3.80 -4.15 20.30
C THR A 250 -4.02 -4.64 18.87
N ASN A 251 -4.47 -3.74 18.00
CA ASN A 251 -4.58 -3.97 16.57
C ASN A 251 -3.23 -3.86 15.83
N VAL A 252 -2.16 -3.42 16.52
CA VAL A 252 -0.81 -3.41 15.97
C VAL A 252 -0.31 -4.86 15.91
N ILE A 253 0.11 -5.30 14.74
CA ILE A 253 0.50 -6.70 14.51
C ILE A 253 1.88 -6.98 15.09
N LEU A 254 2.90 -6.17 14.74
CA LEU A 254 4.27 -6.36 15.18
C LEU A 254 4.52 -5.64 16.51
N GLY A 255 5.21 -6.32 17.42
CA GLY A 255 5.75 -5.73 18.64
C GLY A 255 7.16 -5.16 18.42
N GLU A 256 7.74 -4.64 19.48
CA GLU A 256 9.04 -3.95 19.45
C GLU A 256 10.22 -4.95 19.51
N GLU A 257 10.06 -6.07 20.22
CA GLU A 257 11.10 -7.08 20.41
C GLU A 257 11.08 -8.11 19.28
N THR A 258 12.26 -8.41 18.73
CA THR A 258 12.42 -9.46 17.72
C THR A 258 13.62 -10.34 18.07
N VAL A 259 13.43 -11.66 18.03
CA VAL A 259 14.44 -12.68 18.29
C VAL A 259 14.72 -13.44 17.00
N SER A 260 15.98 -13.52 16.59
CA SER A 260 16.38 -14.34 15.44
C SER A 260 16.54 -15.80 15.86
N LEU A 261 15.86 -16.69 15.12
CA LEU A 261 16.05 -18.14 15.21
C LEU A 261 17.04 -18.63 14.16
N TYR A 262 17.09 -17.96 13.00
CA TYR A 262 17.97 -18.29 11.90
C TYR A 262 18.21 -17.06 11.01
N GLY A 263 19.44 -16.94 10.49
CA GLY A 263 19.83 -15.91 9.54
C GLY A 263 20.08 -14.53 10.19
N PRO A 264 20.33 -13.51 9.35
CA PRO A 264 20.77 -12.19 9.81
C PRO A 264 19.66 -11.33 10.42
N GLY A 265 18.39 -11.74 10.34
CA GLY A 265 17.25 -10.95 10.82
C GLY A 265 16.63 -10.03 9.76
N TYR A 266 17.14 -10.06 8.55
CA TYR A 266 16.63 -9.31 7.40
C TYR A 266 16.72 -10.16 6.13
N ILE A 267 16.14 -9.66 5.05
CA ILE A 267 16.38 -10.11 3.67
C ILE A 267 16.92 -8.96 2.86
N GLU A 268 17.59 -9.27 1.77
CA GLU A 268 18.07 -8.30 0.79
C GLU A 268 17.15 -8.26 -0.42
N ASP A 269 17.01 -7.09 -1.03
CA ASP A 269 16.33 -6.91 -2.30
C ASP A 269 16.87 -5.66 -3.00
N THR A 270 16.34 -5.34 -4.17
CA THR A 270 16.61 -4.08 -4.88
C THR A 270 15.31 -3.41 -5.29
N LEU A 271 15.30 -2.07 -5.36
CA LEU A 271 14.20 -1.27 -5.90
C LEU A 271 14.78 -0.16 -6.77
N CYS A 272 14.49 -0.19 -8.06
CA CYS A 272 15.11 0.74 -9.04
C CYS A 272 16.65 0.77 -8.95
N GLY A 273 17.29 -0.37 -8.74
CA GLY A 273 18.74 -0.48 -8.58
C GLY A 273 19.29 -0.07 -7.20
N VAL A 274 18.46 0.43 -6.28
CA VAL A 274 18.85 0.74 -4.90
C VAL A 274 18.86 -0.55 -4.07
N PRO A 275 20.02 -1.01 -3.57
CA PRO A 275 20.10 -2.18 -2.72
C PRO A 275 19.52 -1.88 -1.33
N VAL A 276 18.63 -2.74 -0.84
CA VAL A 276 17.94 -2.55 0.43
C VAL A 276 18.05 -3.78 1.33
N GLN A 277 18.11 -3.55 2.64
CA GLN A 277 17.94 -4.60 3.66
C GLN A 277 16.59 -4.38 4.37
N LEU A 278 15.79 -5.44 4.40
CA LEU A 278 14.40 -5.39 4.84
C LEU A 278 14.21 -6.25 6.08
N GLY A 279 14.11 -5.61 7.23
CA GLY A 279 13.69 -6.24 8.49
C GLY A 279 12.17 -6.35 8.61
N PRO A 280 11.63 -6.91 9.71
CA PRO A 280 10.19 -7.03 9.92
C PRO A 280 9.47 -5.69 9.92
N LEU A 281 10.06 -4.67 10.53
CA LEU A 281 9.49 -3.33 10.70
C LEU A 281 9.77 -2.38 9.54
N SER A 282 10.66 -2.73 8.60
CA SER A 282 10.99 -1.88 7.46
C SER A 282 9.76 -1.62 6.59
N PHE A 283 9.48 -0.36 6.28
CA PHE A 283 8.55 -0.02 5.21
C PHE A 283 9.17 -0.38 3.86
N TYR A 284 8.40 -0.99 2.98
CA TYR A 284 8.79 -1.31 1.61
C TYR A 284 7.55 -1.46 0.75
N GLN A 285 7.60 -0.99 -0.48
CA GLN A 285 6.47 -1.09 -1.41
C GLN A 285 6.11 -2.57 -1.65
N VAL A 286 4.82 -2.91 -1.43
CA VAL A 286 4.39 -4.32 -1.47
C VAL A 286 4.29 -4.91 -2.87
N ASN A 287 4.32 -4.07 -3.91
CA ASN A 287 4.38 -4.43 -5.32
C ASN A 287 5.63 -3.77 -5.92
N THR A 288 6.75 -4.46 -5.85
CA THR A 288 8.07 -3.94 -6.26
C THR A 288 8.06 -3.51 -7.73
N LEU A 289 7.57 -4.36 -8.64
CA LEU A 289 7.60 -4.08 -10.08
C LEU A 289 6.73 -2.87 -10.48
N ALA A 290 5.57 -2.70 -9.83
CA ALA A 290 4.73 -1.52 -10.06
C ALA A 290 5.33 -0.26 -9.40
N ALA A 291 5.99 -0.40 -8.25
CA ALA A 291 6.71 0.70 -7.60
C ALA A 291 7.89 1.19 -8.45
N GLU A 292 8.59 0.29 -9.15
CA GLU A 292 9.64 0.67 -10.10
C GLU A 292 9.10 1.50 -11.26
N ARG A 293 7.90 1.16 -11.77
CA ARG A 293 7.22 2.00 -12.77
C ARG A 293 6.85 3.37 -12.20
N LEU A 294 6.27 3.39 -10.99
CA LEU A 294 5.92 4.63 -10.30
C LEU A 294 7.14 5.55 -10.13
N TYR A 295 8.26 5.00 -9.65
CA TYR A 295 9.51 5.76 -9.46
C TYR A 295 10.14 6.19 -10.79
N GLY A 296 10.00 5.36 -11.84
CA GLY A 296 10.40 5.74 -13.20
C GLY A 296 9.65 6.98 -13.70
N ILE A 297 8.33 7.06 -13.48
CA ILE A 297 7.52 8.26 -13.80
C ILE A 297 7.94 9.45 -12.94
N ALA A 298 8.17 9.25 -11.64
CA ALA A 298 8.62 10.32 -10.77
C ALA A 298 9.98 10.88 -11.23
N ALA A 299 10.90 10.02 -11.65
CA ALA A 299 12.19 10.41 -12.20
C ALA A 299 12.09 11.13 -13.56
N GLU A 300 11.15 10.69 -14.43
CA GLU A 300 10.85 11.39 -15.69
C GLU A 300 10.30 12.80 -15.41
N TYR A 301 9.39 12.93 -14.45
CA TYR A 301 8.79 14.22 -14.11
C TYR A 301 9.76 15.16 -13.38
N ALA A 302 10.70 14.63 -12.62
CA ALA A 302 11.74 15.41 -11.95
C ALA A 302 12.64 16.16 -12.94
N GLN A 303 12.92 15.59 -14.14
CA GLN A 303 13.80 16.17 -15.16
C GLN A 303 15.09 16.73 -14.55
N LEU A 304 15.78 15.88 -13.75
CA LEU A 304 17.01 16.27 -13.06
C LEU A 304 18.15 16.50 -14.05
N GLU A 305 18.94 17.51 -13.74
CA GLU A 305 20.21 17.82 -14.39
C GLU A 305 21.39 17.53 -13.45
N PRO A 306 22.60 17.23 -13.97
CA PRO A 306 23.75 16.90 -13.12
C PRO A 306 24.17 17.99 -12.11
N SER A 307 23.74 19.24 -12.32
CA SER A 307 24.00 20.38 -11.42
C SER A 307 22.98 20.52 -10.29
N ASP A 308 21.85 19.80 -10.37
CA ASP A 308 20.70 19.99 -9.50
C ASP A 308 20.92 19.52 -8.07
N VAL A 309 20.21 20.16 -7.16
CA VAL A 309 19.93 19.70 -5.80
C VAL A 309 18.52 19.12 -5.75
N LEU A 310 18.41 17.84 -5.42
CA LEU A 310 17.16 17.15 -5.16
C LEU A 310 16.86 17.13 -3.66
N LEU A 311 15.71 17.64 -3.26
CA LEU A 311 15.18 17.49 -1.89
C LEU A 311 14.05 16.46 -1.91
N ASP A 312 14.20 15.35 -1.17
CA ASP A 312 13.24 14.27 -1.01
C ASP A 312 12.61 14.35 0.40
N LEU A 313 11.41 14.91 0.47
CA LEU A 313 10.63 15.01 1.71
C LEU A 313 9.75 13.78 1.89
N TYR A 314 9.71 13.24 3.10
CA TYR A 314 9.13 11.93 3.44
C TYR A 314 9.90 10.77 2.80
N CYS A 315 11.23 10.86 2.77
CA CYS A 315 12.08 9.98 1.96
C CYS A 315 12.07 8.50 2.40
N GLY A 316 11.55 8.16 3.59
CA GLY A 316 11.59 6.81 4.13
C GLY A 316 13.03 6.29 4.19
N MET A 317 13.26 5.10 3.63
CA MET A 317 14.61 4.52 3.48
C MET A 317 15.40 5.05 2.27
N GLY A 318 14.96 6.17 1.71
CA GLY A 318 15.63 6.92 0.64
C GLY A 318 15.44 6.36 -0.76
N THR A 319 14.57 5.38 -0.99
CA THR A 319 14.52 4.64 -2.25
C THR A 319 14.14 5.49 -3.45
N ILE A 320 13.24 6.49 -3.31
CA ILE A 320 12.88 7.39 -4.43
C ILE A 320 14.09 8.28 -4.77
N GLY A 321 14.59 9.06 -3.83
CA GLY A 321 15.71 9.97 -4.06
C GLY A 321 16.98 9.25 -4.53
N LEU A 322 17.33 8.13 -3.88
CA LEU A 322 18.50 7.32 -4.24
C LEU A 322 18.42 6.72 -5.65
N SER A 323 17.21 6.35 -6.13
CA SER A 323 17.03 5.85 -7.50
C SER A 323 17.37 6.88 -8.59
N MET A 324 17.46 8.16 -8.21
CA MET A 324 17.79 9.29 -9.07
C MET A 324 19.11 9.96 -8.72
N ALA A 325 19.83 9.44 -7.71
CA ALA A 325 21.02 10.10 -7.18
C ALA A 325 22.14 10.29 -8.21
N ASP A 326 22.26 9.43 -9.21
CA ASP A 326 23.22 9.56 -10.31
C ASP A 326 22.96 10.77 -11.22
N ARG A 327 21.72 11.28 -11.23
CA ARG A 327 21.24 12.36 -12.10
C ARG A 327 21.32 13.75 -11.48
N CYS A 328 21.75 13.87 -10.21
CA CYS A 328 21.84 15.15 -9.52
C CYS A 328 23.20 15.35 -8.86
N ARG A 329 23.53 16.60 -8.54
CA ARG A 329 24.74 17.00 -7.81
C ARG A 329 24.66 16.59 -6.35
N GLU A 330 23.50 16.78 -5.73
CA GLU A 330 23.26 16.56 -4.31
C GLU A 330 21.86 16.03 -4.06
N LEU A 331 21.73 15.04 -3.18
CA LEU A 331 20.48 14.52 -2.66
C LEU A 331 20.35 14.87 -1.18
N ILE A 332 19.22 15.47 -0.80
CA ILE A 332 18.87 15.76 0.58
C ILE A 332 17.57 15.01 0.90
N GLY A 333 17.59 14.08 1.85
CA GLY A 333 16.43 13.34 2.30
C GLY A 333 15.99 13.74 3.71
N VAL A 334 14.68 13.84 3.94
CA VAL A 334 14.07 14.13 5.24
C VAL A 334 13.02 13.10 5.58
N GLU A 335 13.09 12.48 6.75
CA GLU A 335 12.16 11.49 7.25
C GLU A 335 12.07 11.59 8.79
N ILE A 336 10.89 11.35 9.34
CA ILE A 336 10.65 11.45 10.79
C ILE A 336 11.09 10.18 11.56
N VAL A 337 11.15 9.04 10.88
CA VAL A 337 11.46 7.73 11.49
C VAL A 337 12.98 7.51 11.52
N PRO A 338 13.62 7.45 12.72
CA PRO A 338 15.07 7.30 12.82
C PRO A 338 15.62 6.07 12.11
N GLU A 339 14.96 4.92 12.24
CA GLU A 339 15.38 3.65 11.65
C GLU A 339 15.32 3.68 10.11
N ALA A 340 14.40 4.47 9.55
CA ALA A 340 14.32 4.69 8.11
C ALA A 340 15.49 5.55 7.61
N ILE A 341 15.88 6.58 8.36
CA ILE A 341 17.07 7.41 8.07
C ILE A 341 18.36 6.58 8.14
N ASP A 342 18.50 5.72 9.14
CA ASP A 342 19.65 4.82 9.23
C ASP A 342 19.71 3.87 8.04
N SER A 343 18.55 3.36 7.62
CA SER A 343 18.43 2.55 6.41
C SER A 343 18.77 3.34 5.15
N ALA A 344 18.33 4.60 5.02
CA ALA A 344 18.66 5.47 3.88
C ALA A 344 20.17 5.71 3.73
N LYS A 345 20.85 6.01 4.85
CA LYS A 345 22.31 6.16 4.88
C LYS A 345 23.04 4.88 4.49
N ALA A 346 22.59 3.75 5.04
CA ALA A 346 23.14 2.44 4.71
C ALA A 346 22.91 2.06 3.24
N ASN A 347 21.75 2.38 2.68
CA ASN A 347 21.43 2.15 1.26
C ASN A 347 22.32 3.02 0.36
N ALA A 348 22.50 4.31 0.69
CA ALA A 348 23.43 5.18 -0.03
C ALA A 348 24.87 4.62 -0.02
N ALA A 349 25.34 4.14 1.13
CA ALA A 349 26.67 3.53 1.26
C ALA A 349 26.82 2.25 0.40
N ARG A 350 25.76 1.42 0.32
CA ARG A 350 25.75 0.22 -0.55
C ARG A 350 25.78 0.56 -2.04
N MET A 351 25.29 1.73 -2.43
CA MET A 351 25.38 2.22 -3.81
C MET A 351 26.79 2.75 -4.16
N GLY A 352 27.66 2.89 -3.18
CA GLY A 352 29.07 3.29 -3.33
C GLY A 352 29.37 4.69 -2.81
N ASP A 353 30.67 4.94 -2.60
CA ASP A 353 31.17 6.16 -1.96
C ASP A 353 30.74 7.46 -2.66
N ALA A 354 30.64 7.44 -3.98
CA ALA A 354 30.22 8.62 -4.76
C ALA A 354 28.76 9.02 -4.48
N VAL A 355 27.85 8.04 -4.29
CA VAL A 355 26.45 8.31 -3.94
C VAL A 355 26.36 8.71 -2.46
N ALA A 356 27.07 8.01 -1.58
CA ALA A 356 27.09 8.32 -0.16
C ALA A 356 27.60 9.75 0.12
N ALA A 357 28.65 10.18 -0.57
CA ALA A 357 29.26 11.50 -0.37
C ALA A 357 28.36 12.67 -0.77
N LYS A 358 27.45 12.48 -1.73
CA LYS A 358 26.51 13.53 -2.20
C LYS A 358 25.10 13.42 -1.62
N SER A 359 24.86 12.42 -0.73
CA SER A 359 23.56 12.18 -0.13
C SER A 359 23.57 12.56 1.35
N ARG A 360 22.67 13.44 1.77
CA ARG A 360 22.51 13.86 3.17
C ARG A 360 21.12 13.51 3.65
N PHE A 361 20.99 12.87 4.83
CA PHE A 361 19.71 12.46 5.39
C PHE A 361 19.51 13.03 6.80
N PHE A 362 18.34 13.63 7.04
CA PHE A 362 17.96 14.28 8.28
C PHE A 362 16.75 13.59 8.91
N CYS A 363 16.87 13.20 10.18
CA CYS A 363 15.74 12.70 10.97
C CYS A 363 14.99 13.89 11.57
N ALA A 364 13.84 14.23 10.96
CA ALA A 364 13.00 15.34 11.41
C ALA A 364 11.59 15.23 10.81
N ASP A 365 10.63 15.94 11.40
CA ASP A 365 9.34 16.20 10.77
C ASP A 365 9.55 16.98 9.47
N ALA A 366 8.86 16.57 8.38
CA ALA A 366 9.08 17.12 7.04
C ALA A 366 8.77 18.62 6.96
N GLY A 367 7.67 19.08 7.59
CA GLY A 367 7.29 20.49 7.59
C GLY A 367 8.28 21.35 8.37
N GLN A 368 8.69 20.92 9.57
CA GLN A 368 9.66 21.63 10.38
C GLN A 368 11.05 21.69 9.72
N ALA A 369 11.50 20.56 9.16
CA ALA A 369 12.78 20.52 8.47
C ALA A 369 12.77 21.36 7.20
N ALA A 370 11.71 21.29 6.39
CA ALA A 370 11.57 22.10 5.19
C ALA A 370 11.57 23.61 5.52
N ALA A 371 10.82 24.02 6.54
CA ALA A 371 10.81 25.43 7.00
C ALA A 371 12.19 25.90 7.47
N ARG A 372 12.91 25.07 8.23
CA ARG A 372 14.28 25.37 8.68
C ARG A 372 15.23 25.48 7.49
N LEU A 373 15.24 24.50 6.60
CA LEU A 373 16.10 24.50 5.41
C LEU A 373 15.83 25.71 4.50
N ALA A 374 14.56 26.10 4.34
CA ALA A 374 14.17 27.30 3.62
C ALA A 374 14.71 28.58 4.26
N ALA A 375 14.62 28.69 5.61
CA ALA A 375 15.15 29.82 6.38
C ALA A 375 16.69 29.87 6.34
N GLU A 376 17.38 28.75 6.31
CA GLU A 376 18.82 28.63 6.13
C GLU A 376 19.27 28.96 4.69
N GLY A 377 18.34 29.23 3.78
CA GLY A 377 18.63 29.65 2.42
C GLY A 377 18.79 28.49 1.43
N LEU A 378 18.42 27.25 1.76
CA LEU A 378 18.40 26.15 0.80
C LEU A 378 17.47 26.49 -0.38
N ARG A 379 17.96 26.24 -1.58
CA ARG A 379 17.23 26.43 -2.85
C ARG A 379 17.40 25.16 -3.69
N PRO A 380 16.62 24.10 -3.42
CA PRO A 380 16.66 22.91 -4.26
C PRO A 380 16.07 23.20 -5.63
N ASP A 381 16.59 22.57 -6.66
CA ASP A 381 16.11 22.70 -8.03
C ASP A 381 14.83 21.89 -8.23
N VAL A 382 14.76 20.73 -7.59
CA VAL A 382 13.60 19.82 -7.62
C VAL A 382 13.27 19.36 -6.19
N ILE A 383 11.98 19.35 -5.86
CA ILE A 383 11.47 18.75 -4.62
C ILE A 383 10.58 17.56 -4.95
N MET A 384 10.89 16.41 -4.34
CA MET A 384 10.06 15.22 -4.32
C MET A 384 9.24 15.18 -3.05
N LEU A 385 7.95 14.86 -3.16
CA LEU A 385 7.02 14.69 -2.05
C LEU A 385 6.36 13.31 -2.15
N ASP A 386 6.45 12.48 -1.09
CA ASP A 386 5.70 11.22 -0.94
C ASP A 386 5.05 11.16 0.45
N PRO A 387 4.08 12.07 0.75
CA PRO A 387 3.51 12.19 2.07
C PRO A 387 2.60 11.00 2.43
N PRO A 388 2.30 10.83 3.73
CA PRO A 388 1.31 9.85 4.18
C PRO A 388 -0.10 10.16 3.63
N ARG A 389 -1.04 9.24 3.83
CA ARG A 389 -2.44 9.34 3.31
C ARG A 389 -3.17 10.65 3.60
N LYS A 390 -2.76 11.41 4.61
CA LYS A 390 -3.35 12.73 4.93
C LYS A 390 -2.88 13.86 4.01
N GLY A 391 -1.89 13.62 3.17
CA GLY A 391 -1.23 14.64 2.33
C GLY A 391 -0.23 15.47 3.12
N CYS A 392 0.26 16.54 2.51
CA CYS A 392 1.11 17.52 3.17
C CYS A 392 0.29 18.46 4.07
N ASP A 393 0.93 18.97 5.12
CA ASP A 393 0.41 20.09 5.87
C ASP A 393 0.82 21.43 5.23
N GLU A 394 0.16 22.50 5.65
CA GLU A 394 0.38 23.85 5.12
C GLU A 394 1.81 24.34 5.38
N THR A 395 2.43 23.93 6.49
CA THR A 395 3.82 24.27 6.83
C THR A 395 4.78 23.72 5.78
N THR A 396 4.60 22.44 5.41
CA THR A 396 5.39 21.79 4.36
C THR A 396 5.22 22.48 3.02
N LEU A 397 3.96 22.68 2.58
CA LEU A 397 3.69 23.30 1.29
C LEU A 397 4.22 24.74 1.21
N SER A 398 4.05 25.54 2.28
CA SER A 398 4.58 26.91 2.36
C SER A 398 6.11 26.93 2.27
N ALA A 399 6.80 26.00 2.94
CA ALA A 399 8.25 25.90 2.85
C ALA A 399 8.73 25.49 1.44
N VAL A 400 8.01 24.57 0.78
CA VAL A 400 8.27 24.20 -0.62
C VAL A 400 8.20 25.42 -1.53
N VAL A 401 7.13 26.22 -1.42
CA VAL A 401 6.98 27.47 -2.22
C VAL A 401 8.06 28.48 -1.89
N GLN A 402 8.41 28.66 -0.61
CA GLN A 402 9.50 29.55 -0.18
C GLN A 402 10.86 29.16 -0.74
N MET A 403 11.17 27.86 -0.78
CA MET A 403 12.40 27.34 -1.40
C MET A 403 12.43 27.54 -2.91
N SER A 404 11.27 27.69 -3.52
CA SER A 404 11.12 28.11 -4.93
C SER A 404 11.79 27.16 -5.95
N PRO A 405 11.59 25.82 -5.87
CA PRO A 405 12.13 24.91 -6.85
C PRO A 405 11.53 25.17 -8.24
N ARG A 406 12.26 24.79 -9.31
CA ARG A 406 11.68 24.84 -10.66
C ARG A 406 10.60 23.79 -10.90
N ARG A 407 10.69 22.64 -10.14
CA ARG A 407 9.73 21.53 -10.21
C ARG A 407 9.42 20.98 -8.82
N VAL A 408 8.16 20.58 -8.67
CA VAL A 408 7.70 19.74 -7.55
C VAL A 408 7.10 18.47 -8.15
N VAL A 409 7.57 17.31 -7.73
CA VAL A 409 6.99 16.02 -8.10
C VAL A 409 6.33 15.45 -6.85
N TYR A 410 5.04 15.14 -6.98
CA TYR A 410 4.21 14.69 -5.87
C TYR A 410 3.72 13.26 -6.13
N VAL A 411 4.13 12.33 -5.30
CA VAL A 411 3.66 10.94 -5.27
C VAL A 411 2.60 10.82 -4.18
N SER A 412 1.52 10.09 -4.42
CA SER A 412 0.48 9.90 -3.40
C SER A 412 -0.32 8.62 -3.56
N CYS A 413 -0.58 7.96 -2.44
CA CYS A 413 -1.51 6.84 -2.35
C CYS A 413 -2.98 7.27 -2.14
N ASN A 414 -3.26 8.58 -2.13
CA ASN A 414 -4.60 9.13 -1.93
C ASN A 414 -4.88 10.28 -2.91
N PRO A 415 -5.56 10.03 -4.03
CA PRO A 415 -5.88 11.06 -5.03
C PRO A 415 -6.62 12.27 -4.47
N SER A 416 -7.45 12.09 -3.43
CA SER A 416 -8.22 13.20 -2.85
C SER A 416 -7.34 14.22 -2.12
N THR A 417 -6.35 13.75 -1.36
CA THR A 417 -5.40 14.65 -0.69
C THR A 417 -4.38 15.23 -1.66
N ALA A 418 -3.96 14.45 -2.68
CA ALA A 418 -3.13 14.97 -3.76
C ALA A 418 -3.82 16.12 -4.52
N ALA A 419 -5.11 15.97 -4.83
CA ALA A 419 -5.90 17.02 -5.49
C ALA A 419 -6.06 18.28 -4.63
N ARG A 420 -6.26 18.13 -3.31
CA ARG A 420 -6.30 19.27 -2.37
C ARG A 420 -4.96 20.01 -2.35
N ASP A 421 -3.86 19.28 -2.22
CA ASP A 421 -2.53 19.86 -2.14
C ASP A 421 -2.11 20.48 -3.50
N ALA A 422 -2.58 19.89 -4.60
CA ALA A 422 -2.43 20.44 -5.96
C ALA A 422 -3.11 21.81 -6.09
N ALA A 423 -4.36 21.96 -5.62
CA ALA A 423 -5.05 23.22 -5.63
C ALA A 423 -4.29 24.30 -4.84
N TRP A 424 -3.76 23.93 -3.68
CA TRP A 424 -2.96 24.83 -2.87
C TRP A 424 -1.68 25.27 -3.59
N LEU A 425 -0.97 24.35 -4.26
CA LEU A 425 0.23 24.68 -5.04
C LEU A 425 -0.10 25.59 -6.22
N GLU A 426 -1.23 25.36 -6.92
CA GLU A 426 -1.70 26.20 -8.03
C GLU A 426 -1.98 27.65 -7.58
N GLU A 427 -2.64 27.83 -6.43
CA GLU A 427 -2.88 29.13 -5.82
C GLU A 427 -1.60 29.86 -5.41
N HIS A 428 -0.48 29.13 -5.26
CA HIS A 428 0.81 29.68 -4.81
C HIS A 428 1.90 29.67 -5.92
N GLY A 429 1.48 29.68 -7.18
CA GLY A 429 2.36 29.90 -8.32
C GLY A 429 3.06 28.66 -8.84
N TYR A 430 2.47 27.47 -8.66
CA TYR A 430 2.93 26.20 -9.25
C TYR A 430 1.82 25.58 -10.09
N HIS A 431 2.02 25.56 -11.39
CA HIS A 431 1.06 25.00 -12.33
C HIS A 431 1.15 23.47 -12.40
N ALA A 432 0.00 22.81 -12.24
CA ALA A 432 -0.13 21.36 -12.40
C ALA A 432 -0.07 20.96 -13.88
N GLU A 433 1.02 20.35 -14.33
CA GLU A 433 1.19 20.00 -15.76
C GLU A 433 0.39 18.75 -16.14
N LYS A 434 0.48 17.70 -15.35
CA LYS A 434 -0.13 16.40 -15.61
C LYS A 434 -0.17 15.51 -14.38
N VAL A 435 -1.10 14.56 -14.41
CA VAL A 435 -1.28 13.54 -13.36
C VAL A 435 -1.25 12.16 -13.99
N GLN A 436 -0.40 11.28 -13.50
CA GLN A 436 -0.29 9.89 -13.92
C GLN A 436 -0.80 8.96 -12.84
N PRO A 437 -1.97 8.32 -13.01
CA PRO A 437 -2.40 7.22 -12.17
C PRO A 437 -1.54 5.98 -12.43
N VAL A 438 -1.17 5.26 -11.36
CA VAL A 438 -0.38 4.01 -11.44
C VAL A 438 -1.03 2.95 -10.55
N ASP A 439 -1.30 1.78 -11.10
CA ASP A 439 -1.90 0.69 -10.34
C ASP A 439 -0.86 -0.15 -9.61
N LEU A 440 -0.58 0.19 -8.33
CA LEU A 440 0.24 -0.62 -7.43
C LEU A 440 -0.55 -1.75 -6.76
N PHE A 441 -1.89 -1.66 -6.77
CA PHE A 441 -2.76 -2.54 -5.99
C PHE A 441 -3.87 -3.15 -6.84
N PRO A 442 -3.54 -3.96 -7.87
CA PRO A 442 -4.54 -4.67 -8.65
C PRO A 442 -5.57 -5.42 -7.78
N ARG A 443 -6.79 -5.51 -8.28
CA ARG A 443 -7.95 -6.11 -7.61
C ARG A 443 -8.45 -5.36 -6.38
N THR A 444 -7.89 -4.16 -6.12
CA THR A 444 -8.34 -3.27 -5.05
C THR A 444 -8.68 -1.88 -5.59
N ARG A 445 -9.40 -1.10 -4.80
CA ARG A 445 -9.78 0.28 -5.12
C ARG A 445 -8.63 1.30 -5.10
N HIS A 446 -7.48 0.93 -4.55
CA HIS A 446 -6.36 1.85 -4.36
C HIS A 446 -5.65 2.13 -5.68
N CYS A 447 -5.30 3.39 -5.86
CA CYS A 447 -4.51 3.87 -7.00
C CYS A 447 -3.47 4.86 -6.47
N GLU A 448 -2.22 4.69 -6.90
CA GLU A 448 -1.17 5.68 -6.69
C GLU A 448 -1.24 6.73 -7.80
N VAL A 449 -0.78 7.93 -7.51
CA VAL A 449 -0.68 9.01 -8.50
C VAL A 449 0.68 9.67 -8.43
N VAL A 450 1.21 10.04 -9.58
CA VAL A 450 2.37 10.94 -9.69
C VAL A 450 1.91 12.20 -10.40
N SER A 451 2.11 13.36 -9.81
CA SER A 451 1.79 14.65 -10.40
C SER A 451 3.01 15.55 -10.45
N CYS A 452 3.08 16.37 -11.48
CA CYS A 452 4.20 17.28 -11.72
C CYS A 452 3.69 18.73 -11.72
N TYR A 453 4.41 19.57 -11.00
CA TYR A 453 4.13 21.00 -10.90
C TYR A 453 5.35 21.79 -11.30
N THR A 454 5.16 22.81 -12.13
CA THR A 454 6.20 23.76 -12.54
C THR A 454 5.89 25.15 -12.02
N LYS A 455 6.94 25.87 -11.67
CA LYS A 455 6.77 27.25 -11.21
C LYS A 455 6.30 28.11 -12.37
N THR A 456 5.20 28.85 -12.18
CA THR A 456 4.72 29.90 -13.11
C THR A 456 5.71 31.06 -13.13
N MET A 457 6.06 31.53 -14.34
CA MET A 457 6.98 32.66 -14.54
C MET A 457 6.36 33.98 -14.10
#